data_8addb19ca171f648fa5346381b3bf9b8
#
_entry.id   8addb19ca171f648fa5346381b3bf9b8
#
_cell.length_a   1.000
_cell.length_b   1.000
_cell.length_c   1.000
_cell.angle_alpha   90.00
_cell.angle_beta   90.00
_cell.angle_gamma   90.00
#
_symmetry.space_group_name_H-M   'P 1'
#
loop_
_entity.id
_entity.type
_entity.pdbx_description
1 polymer ?
#
loop_
_entity_poly.entity_id
_entity_poly.type
_entity_poly.pdbx_seq_one_letter_code
_entity_poly.pdbx_strand_id
1 'polypeptide(L)'
;MKHLCSLLCFLLLALPALSKERTIKPGQIWPDAAGNHINAHGGGVLFHKGYYYWYGEHKAEKTSSALVGVTCYRSKDLVNWTYCGVALQVEDQVGSDIEKGCTLERPKVIYCPRTGKFVMWFHLELKGHGYAAARAAVAVADKPTGPFLYLRSGRVNPYCWPADWSEADRACADTLQTAHFGQWWTEPWRKAVAQGLFVKRDFNGGQMARDMTLYVDDDGRAYHIFSSEENLTLQVAELSDDFTYHTGRYWRIAPGGQNEAPAIFKHEGRYWLITSGCTGWDPNEARLFTSKSLLGPWEQLPSPCVGPNAKLTFGGQSTFILPVQGKPGAFIFMADIWRPKHPIDARYIWLPITFKDNVPVVEWRDEWVPEEVFE
;
A
#
# COMPACT_ATOMS: atom_id res chain seq x y z
N MET A 1 -29.73 14.51 -71.66
CA MET A 1 -29.77 14.32 -70.17
C MET A 1 -28.55 13.48 -69.79
N LYS A 2 -27.53 14.12 -69.21
CA LYS A 2 -26.27 13.45 -68.79
C LYS A 2 -26.35 13.19 -67.30
N HIS A 3 -26.36 11.91 -66.86
CA HIS A 3 -26.30 11.52 -65.51
C HIS A 3 -24.83 11.57 -65.01
N LEU A 4 -24.56 12.47 -64.09
CA LEU A 4 -23.29 12.59 -63.39
C LEU A 4 -23.36 11.67 -62.15
N CYS A 5 -22.67 10.51 -62.20
CA CYS A 5 -22.48 9.66 -61.01
C CYS A 5 -21.32 10.24 -60.16
N SER A 6 -21.66 10.82 -58.99
CA SER A 6 -20.65 11.21 -57.97
C SER A 6 -20.20 9.98 -57.20
N LEU A 7 -18.95 9.58 -57.37
CA LEU A 7 -18.29 8.53 -56.61
C LEU A 7 -17.77 9.16 -55.30
N LEU A 8 -18.45 8.87 -54.19
CA LEU A 8 -18.00 9.29 -52.85
C LEU A 8 -16.95 8.30 -52.37
N CYS A 9 -15.66 8.66 -52.48
CA CYS A 9 -14.58 7.90 -51.87
C CYS A 9 -14.58 8.14 -50.36
N PHE A 10 -15.01 7.15 -49.55
CA PHE A 10 -14.75 7.12 -48.13
C PHE A 10 -13.28 6.79 -47.90
N LEU A 11 -12.48 7.79 -47.52
CA LEU A 11 -11.16 7.59 -46.97
C LEU A 11 -11.33 7.00 -45.54
N LEU A 12 -11.20 5.70 -45.38
CA LEU A 12 -10.97 5.05 -44.08
C LEU A 12 -9.58 5.46 -43.59
N LEU A 13 -9.52 6.47 -42.75
CA LEU A 13 -8.33 6.75 -41.95
C LEU A 13 -8.12 5.56 -41.00
N ALA A 14 -7.24 4.63 -41.37
CA ALA A 14 -6.73 3.64 -40.47
C ALA A 14 -5.92 4.35 -39.38
N LEU A 15 -6.50 4.53 -38.20
CA LEU A 15 -5.73 4.91 -37.02
C LEU A 15 -4.66 3.82 -36.81
N PRO A 16 -3.38 4.21 -36.67
CA PRO A 16 -2.34 3.23 -36.36
C PRO A 16 -2.72 2.54 -35.03
N ALA A 17 -2.90 1.22 -35.06
CA ALA A 17 -3.00 0.45 -33.85
C ALA A 17 -1.69 0.71 -33.08
N LEU A 18 -1.79 1.38 -31.94
CA LEU A 18 -0.65 1.51 -31.02
C LEU A 18 -0.14 0.09 -30.75
N SER A 19 1.12 -0.16 -31.09
CA SER A 19 1.75 -1.44 -30.79
C SER A 19 1.65 -1.67 -29.28
N LYS A 20 1.16 -2.85 -28.89
CA LYS A 20 1.00 -3.20 -27.50
C LYS A 20 2.37 -3.18 -26.83
N GLU A 21 2.52 -2.35 -25.78
CA GLU A 21 3.76 -2.31 -24.99
C GLU A 21 3.98 -3.67 -24.33
N ARG A 22 5.22 -4.14 -24.28
CA ARG A 22 5.58 -5.42 -23.66
C ARG A 22 6.48 -5.24 -22.45
N THR A 23 7.01 -4.04 -22.24
CA THR A 23 8.13 -3.75 -21.36
C THR A 23 7.71 -2.87 -20.18
N ILE A 24 8.08 -3.27 -18.98
CA ILE A 24 8.03 -2.41 -17.79
C ILE A 24 9.32 -1.59 -17.72
N LYS A 25 9.21 -0.26 -17.58
CA LYS A 25 10.34 0.69 -17.51
C LYS A 25 10.27 1.45 -16.17
N PRO A 26 10.91 0.94 -15.11
CA PRO A 26 10.87 1.55 -13.78
C PRO A 26 11.32 3.02 -13.79
N GLY A 27 10.62 3.88 -13.04
CA GLY A 27 10.93 5.30 -12.92
C GLY A 27 10.56 6.18 -14.13
N GLN A 28 10.03 5.61 -15.20
CA GLN A 28 9.58 6.35 -16.37
C GLN A 28 8.10 6.77 -16.26
N ILE A 29 7.61 7.58 -17.21
CA ILE A 29 6.19 7.83 -17.40
C ILE A 29 5.54 6.54 -17.93
N TRP A 30 4.45 6.11 -17.28
CA TRP A 30 3.69 4.95 -17.73
C TRP A 30 2.34 5.41 -18.27
N PRO A 31 2.14 5.34 -19.58
CA PRO A 31 0.86 5.68 -20.19
C PRO A 31 -0.17 4.56 -19.95
N ASP A 32 -1.42 4.96 -19.75
CA ASP A 32 -2.55 4.06 -19.88
C ASP A 32 -2.91 3.82 -21.36
N ALA A 33 -3.93 3.03 -21.64
CA ALA A 33 -4.38 2.73 -23.00
C ALA A 33 -4.87 3.96 -23.79
N ALA A 34 -5.12 5.08 -23.12
CA ALA A 34 -5.49 6.36 -23.73
C ALA A 34 -4.28 7.32 -23.90
N GLY A 35 -3.10 6.90 -23.44
CA GLY A 35 -1.86 7.69 -23.51
C GLY A 35 -1.64 8.64 -22.32
N ASN A 36 -2.49 8.63 -21.29
CA ASN A 36 -2.33 9.46 -20.11
C ASN A 36 -1.40 8.77 -19.12
N HIS A 37 -0.56 9.54 -18.41
CA HIS A 37 0.22 8.98 -17.31
C HIS A 37 -0.70 8.38 -16.25
N ILE A 38 -0.44 7.12 -15.85
CA ILE A 38 -1.20 6.43 -14.81
C ILE A 38 -1.09 7.21 -13.52
N ASN A 39 -2.22 7.47 -12.86
CA ASN A 39 -2.32 8.20 -11.61
C ASN A 39 -2.94 7.30 -10.55
N ALA A 40 -2.13 6.38 -9.98
CA ALA A 40 -2.53 5.36 -9.01
C ALA A 40 -1.42 5.15 -7.97
N HIS A 41 -1.11 6.22 -7.21
CA HIS A 41 0.05 6.27 -6.32
C HIS A 41 -0.20 5.55 -4.98
N GLY A 42 0.87 5.08 -4.34
CA GLY A 42 0.83 4.45 -3.01
C GLY A 42 0.00 3.17 -2.92
N GLY A 43 -0.43 2.65 -4.04
CA GLY A 43 -1.47 1.66 -4.13
C GLY A 43 -1.04 0.20 -4.04
N GLY A 44 -1.95 -0.66 -4.47
CA GLY A 44 -1.74 -2.10 -4.60
C GLY A 44 -2.57 -2.68 -5.73
N VAL A 45 -2.33 -3.95 -6.03
CA VAL A 45 -2.97 -4.66 -7.14
C VAL A 45 -3.70 -5.89 -6.62
N LEU A 46 -4.96 -6.05 -7.03
CA LEU A 46 -5.76 -7.24 -6.82
C LEU A 46 -5.90 -8.01 -8.14
N PHE A 47 -5.63 -9.32 -8.13
CA PHE A 47 -6.04 -10.17 -9.24
C PHE A 47 -7.43 -10.74 -8.98
N HIS A 48 -8.35 -10.60 -9.96
CA HIS A 48 -9.69 -11.17 -9.87
C HIS A 48 -10.22 -11.52 -11.26
N LYS A 49 -10.67 -12.78 -11.43
CA LYS A 49 -11.32 -13.28 -12.67
C LYS A 49 -10.59 -12.91 -13.96
N GLY A 50 -9.27 -13.16 -13.99
CA GLY A 50 -8.46 -12.99 -15.20
C GLY A 50 -7.95 -11.58 -15.47
N TYR A 51 -8.13 -10.66 -14.51
CA TYR A 51 -7.62 -9.30 -14.58
C TYR A 51 -6.89 -8.91 -13.31
N TYR A 52 -5.82 -8.12 -13.46
CA TYR A 52 -5.22 -7.33 -12.41
C TYR A 52 -5.94 -6.00 -12.32
N TYR A 53 -6.27 -5.56 -11.10
CA TYR A 53 -6.87 -4.26 -10.80
C TYR A 53 -5.90 -3.48 -9.92
N TRP A 54 -5.37 -2.39 -10.43
CA TRP A 54 -4.46 -1.52 -9.72
C TRP A 54 -5.23 -0.33 -9.16
N TYR A 55 -5.21 -0.19 -7.84
CA TYR A 55 -5.82 0.92 -7.13
C TYR A 55 -4.73 1.81 -6.57
N GLY A 56 -4.94 3.12 -6.58
CA GLY A 56 -4.02 4.06 -5.98
C GLY A 56 -4.62 5.45 -5.82
N GLU A 57 -3.93 6.25 -5.08
CA GLU A 57 -4.27 7.64 -4.83
C GLU A 57 -4.24 8.44 -6.12
N HIS A 58 -5.30 9.18 -6.41
CA HIS A 58 -5.29 10.16 -7.47
C HIS A 58 -4.62 11.44 -6.97
N LYS A 59 -3.39 11.68 -7.35
CA LYS A 59 -2.66 12.90 -7.00
C LYS A 59 -3.02 14.07 -7.91
N ALA A 60 -3.07 15.27 -7.33
CA ALA A 60 -3.19 16.52 -8.05
C ALA A 60 -1.81 17.16 -8.29
N GLU A 61 -1.76 18.18 -9.14
CA GLU A 61 -0.48 18.77 -9.57
C GLU A 61 0.28 19.48 -8.43
N LYS A 62 -0.45 20.12 -7.50
CA LYS A 62 0.14 21.03 -6.50
C LYS A 62 -0.11 20.62 -5.05
N THR A 63 -0.80 19.53 -4.81
CA THR A 63 -1.15 19.08 -3.46
C THR A 63 -1.22 17.57 -3.38
N SER A 64 -0.76 17.03 -2.23
CA SER A 64 -0.95 15.63 -1.88
C SER A 64 -2.33 15.35 -1.27
N SER A 65 -3.10 16.39 -0.91
CA SER A 65 -4.47 16.23 -0.41
C SER A 65 -5.38 15.62 -1.47
N ALA A 66 -6.29 14.76 -1.04
CA ALA A 66 -7.21 14.07 -1.93
C ALA A 66 -8.28 15.05 -2.46
N LEU A 67 -8.21 15.36 -3.76
CA LEU A 67 -9.22 16.14 -4.46
C LEU A 67 -10.20 15.28 -5.25
N VAL A 68 -9.81 14.03 -5.51
CA VAL A 68 -10.59 13.05 -6.29
C VAL A 68 -10.84 11.79 -5.47
N GLY A 69 -9.80 11.12 -4.96
CA GLY A 69 -9.90 9.89 -4.18
C GLY A 69 -9.00 8.78 -4.74
N VAL A 70 -9.54 7.59 -4.93
CA VAL A 70 -8.84 6.41 -5.42
C VAL A 70 -9.24 6.09 -6.85
N THR A 71 -8.27 5.97 -7.74
CA THR A 71 -8.47 5.51 -9.12
C THR A 71 -8.27 4.01 -9.25
N CYS A 72 -8.88 3.42 -10.28
CA CYS A 72 -8.70 2.02 -10.64
C CYS A 72 -8.27 1.90 -12.10
N TYR A 73 -7.28 1.06 -12.34
CA TYR A 73 -6.85 0.61 -13.66
C TYR A 73 -6.92 -0.91 -13.72
N ARG A 74 -7.12 -1.48 -14.90
CA ARG A 74 -7.09 -2.94 -15.10
C ARG A 74 -6.15 -3.35 -16.21
N SER A 75 -5.53 -4.51 -16.06
CA SER A 75 -4.65 -5.13 -17.04
C SER A 75 -4.81 -6.65 -17.06
N LYS A 76 -4.42 -7.30 -18.15
CA LYS A 76 -4.25 -8.77 -18.25
C LYS A 76 -2.79 -9.18 -18.20
N ASP A 77 -1.87 -8.28 -18.48
CA ASP A 77 -0.44 -8.56 -18.74
C ASP A 77 0.52 -7.73 -17.89
N LEU A 78 0.01 -6.94 -16.93
CA LEU A 78 0.79 -6.08 -16.02
C LEU A 78 1.49 -4.90 -16.69
N VAL A 79 1.38 -4.76 -18.01
CA VAL A 79 2.05 -3.72 -18.80
C VAL A 79 1.04 -2.76 -19.38
N ASN A 80 -0.02 -3.29 -20.01
CA ASN A 80 -1.04 -2.49 -20.69
C ASN A 80 -2.25 -2.27 -19.77
N TRP A 81 -2.39 -1.06 -19.28
CA TRP A 81 -3.40 -0.68 -18.31
C TRP A 81 -4.52 0.15 -18.91
N THR A 82 -5.76 -0.21 -18.62
CA THR A 82 -6.94 0.56 -19.00
C THR A 82 -7.52 1.26 -17.79
N TYR A 83 -7.70 2.56 -17.86
CA TYR A 83 -8.38 3.34 -16.82
C TYR A 83 -9.84 2.89 -16.66
N CYS A 84 -10.25 2.59 -15.44
CA CYS A 84 -11.60 2.10 -15.10
C CYS A 84 -12.45 3.16 -14.40
N GLY A 85 -11.89 4.33 -14.12
CA GLY A 85 -12.58 5.41 -13.42
C GLY A 85 -12.10 5.59 -11.97
N VAL A 86 -12.81 6.45 -11.25
CA VAL A 86 -12.63 6.69 -9.81
C VAL A 86 -13.35 5.58 -9.06
N ALA A 87 -12.58 4.75 -8.34
CA ALA A 87 -13.12 3.63 -7.57
C ALA A 87 -13.74 4.08 -6.24
N LEU A 88 -13.10 5.04 -5.55
CA LEU A 88 -13.63 5.70 -4.36
C LEU A 88 -13.52 7.22 -4.53
N GLN A 89 -14.62 7.92 -4.50
CA GLN A 89 -14.69 9.38 -4.58
C GLN A 89 -14.62 10.00 -3.17
N VAL A 90 -13.81 11.05 -2.98
CA VAL A 90 -13.92 11.89 -1.79
C VAL A 90 -15.23 12.69 -1.83
N GLU A 91 -15.73 13.09 -0.66
CA GLU A 91 -17.04 13.71 -0.52
C GLU A 91 -16.93 15.24 -0.46
N ASP A 92 -17.88 15.93 -1.08
CA ASP A 92 -17.99 17.40 -0.94
C ASP A 92 -18.70 17.81 0.36
N GLN A 93 -19.26 16.83 1.11
CA GLN A 93 -19.96 17.07 2.37
C GLN A 93 -18.99 17.53 3.45
N VAL A 94 -19.20 18.73 3.97
CA VAL A 94 -18.43 19.28 5.09
C VAL A 94 -18.61 18.41 6.34
N GLY A 95 -17.50 18.05 6.96
CA GLY A 95 -17.47 17.20 8.15
C GLY A 95 -17.50 15.70 7.87
N SER A 96 -17.55 15.28 6.62
CA SER A 96 -17.27 13.89 6.26
C SER A 96 -15.81 13.55 6.60
N ASP A 97 -15.53 12.33 7.07
CA ASP A 97 -14.17 11.86 7.31
C ASP A 97 -13.33 11.89 6.02
N ILE A 98 -13.96 11.56 4.87
CA ILE A 98 -13.34 11.64 3.53
C ILE A 98 -13.71 12.91 2.77
N GLU A 99 -13.91 14.02 3.49
CA GLU A 99 -14.16 15.32 2.88
C GLU A 99 -13.04 15.66 1.88
N LYS A 100 -13.40 16.21 0.74
CA LYS A 100 -12.45 16.70 -0.27
C LYS A 100 -11.41 17.64 0.36
N GLY A 101 -10.14 17.26 0.20
CA GLY A 101 -9.02 17.91 0.88
C GLY A 101 -8.52 17.17 2.12
N CYS A 102 -9.08 16.00 2.45
CA CYS A 102 -8.48 15.07 3.41
C CYS A 102 -7.16 14.50 2.86
N THR A 103 -6.40 13.77 3.68
CA THR A 103 -5.28 12.96 3.22
C THR A 103 -5.73 11.50 3.17
N LEU A 104 -5.78 10.94 1.97
CA LEU A 104 -6.14 9.55 1.70
C LEU A 104 -4.93 8.88 1.07
N GLU A 105 -4.33 7.92 1.78
CA GLU A 105 -3.06 7.31 1.38
C GLU A 105 -3.10 5.79 1.44
N ARG A 106 -2.25 5.16 0.62
CA ARG A 106 -1.97 3.72 0.64
C ARG A 106 -3.20 2.81 0.44
N PRO A 107 -4.16 3.11 -0.45
CA PRO A 107 -5.33 2.25 -0.61
C PRO A 107 -4.93 0.84 -1.07
N LYS A 108 -5.54 -0.17 -0.43
CA LYS A 108 -5.40 -1.59 -0.79
C LYS A 108 -6.77 -2.23 -0.84
N VAL A 109 -6.97 -3.14 -1.77
CA VAL A 109 -8.24 -3.85 -1.95
C VAL A 109 -8.01 -5.35 -1.86
N ILE A 110 -8.86 -6.03 -1.08
CA ILE A 110 -8.96 -7.48 -1.01
C ILE A 110 -10.39 -7.92 -1.33
N TYR A 111 -10.53 -9.13 -1.86
CA TYR A 111 -11.84 -9.74 -2.10
C TYR A 111 -12.23 -10.63 -0.93
N CYS A 112 -13.42 -10.42 -0.38
CA CYS A 112 -13.97 -11.25 0.68
C CYS A 112 -14.89 -12.33 0.08
N PRO A 113 -14.45 -13.61 0.04
CA PRO A 113 -15.27 -14.68 -0.54
C PRO A 113 -16.59 -14.89 0.20
N ARG A 114 -16.61 -14.67 1.53
CA ARG A 114 -17.77 -14.86 2.38
C ARG A 114 -18.93 -13.93 2.02
N THR A 115 -18.63 -12.67 1.70
CA THR A 115 -19.65 -11.66 1.39
C THR A 115 -19.78 -11.37 -0.10
N GLY A 116 -18.83 -11.84 -0.92
CA GLY A 116 -18.75 -11.50 -2.33
C GLY A 116 -18.34 -10.04 -2.60
N LYS A 117 -17.89 -9.31 -1.56
CA LYS A 117 -17.55 -7.90 -1.66
C LYS A 117 -16.04 -7.68 -1.88
N PHE A 118 -15.71 -6.58 -2.53
CA PHE A 118 -14.38 -6.00 -2.55
C PHE A 118 -14.29 -5.04 -1.38
N VAL A 119 -13.25 -5.18 -0.56
CA VAL A 119 -13.04 -4.37 0.64
C VAL A 119 -11.77 -3.57 0.46
N MET A 120 -11.87 -2.26 0.52
CA MET A 120 -10.76 -1.31 0.44
C MET A 120 -10.47 -0.76 1.82
N TRP A 121 -9.20 -0.84 2.25
CA TRP A 121 -8.69 -0.12 3.41
C TRP A 121 -7.67 0.92 2.95
N PHE A 122 -7.57 2.02 3.69
CA PHE A 122 -6.62 3.09 3.43
C PHE A 122 -6.31 3.88 4.70
N HIS A 123 -5.16 4.52 4.71
CA HIS A 123 -4.79 5.52 5.71
C HIS A 123 -5.55 6.81 5.45
N LEU A 124 -6.09 7.39 6.51
CA LEU A 124 -6.89 8.61 6.44
C LEU A 124 -6.47 9.62 7.50
N GLU A 125 -6.16 10.83 7.03
CA GLU A 125 -6.06 12.01 7.87
C GLU A 125 -7.19 12.98 7.55
N LEU A 126 -7.82 13.49 8.59
CA LEU A 126 -8.96 14.40 8.43
C LEU A 126 -8.49 15.75 7.88
N LYS A 127 -9.30 16.37 7.04
CA LYS A 127 -9.02 17.69 6.47
C LYS A 127 -8.68 18.72 7.55
N GLY A 128 -7.54 19.39 7.40
CA GLY A 128 -7.07 20.42 8.31
C GLY A 128 -6.42 19.92 9.61
N HIS A 129 -6.27 18.60 9.81
CA HIS A 129 -5.68 18.01 11.02
C HIS A 129 -4.23 17.55 10.84
N GLY A 130 -3.61 17.77 9.67
CA GLY A 130 -2.28 17.22 9.36
C GLY A 130 -2.28 15.70 9.50
N TYR A 131 -1.27 15.15 10.17
CA TYR A 131 -1.14 13.70 10.45
C TYR A 131 -1.54 13.31 11.89
N ALA A 132 -2.46 14.07 12.52
CA ALA A 132 -2.85 13.83 13.92
C ALA A 132 -3.99 12.81 14.07
N ALA A 133 -4.84 12.64 13.06
CA ALA A 133 -5.95 11.69 13.13
C ALA A 133 -5.47 10.24 13.09
N ALA A 134 -4.55 9.91 12.18
CA ALA A 134 -3.93 8.59 12.02
C ALA A 134 -4.97 7.45 12.05
N ARG A 135 -5.95 7.53 11.14
CA ARG A 135 -7.08 6.61 11.09
C ARG A 135 -6.90 5.55 10.01
N ALA A 136 -7.36 4.34 10.29
CA ALA A 136 -7.70 3.36 9.27
C ALA A 136 -9.13 3.63 8.77
N ALA A 137 -9.32 3.64 7.47
CA ALA A 137 -10.62 3.85 6.85
C ALA A 137 -10.98 2.67 5.94
N VAL A 138 -12.27 2.35 5.85
CA VAL A 138 -12.77 1.19 5.09
C VAL A 138 -13.93 1.57 4.19
N ALA A 139 -13.91 1.01 2.97
CA ALA A 139 -14.96 1.11 1.98
C ALA A 139 -15.22 -0.25 1.31
N VAL A 140 -16.41 -0.46 0.75
CA VAL A 140 -16.81 -1.72 0.12
C VAL A 140 -17.44 -1.49 -1.25
N ALA A 141 -17.31 -2.47 -2.14
CA ALA A 141 -17.95 -2.46 -3.45
C ALA A 141 -18.43 -3.85 -3.88
N ASP A 142 -19.42 -3.90 -4.79
CA ASP A 142 -19.88 -5.12 -5.45
C ASP A 142 -19.01 -5.52 -6.64
N LYS A 143 -18.27 -4.56 -7.20
CA LYS A 143 -17.42 -4.75 -8.39
C LYS A 143 -15.98 -4.32 -8.08
N PRO A 144 -14.99 -4.97 -8.69
CA PRO A 144 -13.60 -4.59 -8.49
C PRO A 144 -13.30 -3.14 -8.91
N THR A 145 -14.02 -2.61 -9.89
CA THR A 145 -13.85 -1.22 -10.35
C THR A 145 -14.59 -0.18 -9.49
N GLY A 146 -15.31 -0.62 -8.45
CA GLY A 146 -16.17 0.24 -7.67
C GLY A 146 -17.57 0.47 -8.33
N PRO A 147 -18.30 1.53 -7.95
CA PRO A 147 -17.91 2.50 -6.93
C PRO A 147 -17.83 1.87 -5.53
N PHE A 148 -16.80 2.24 -4.77
CA PHE A 148 -16.71 1.88 -3.37
C PHE A 148 -17.55 2.81 -2.52
N LEU A 149 -18.33 2.25 -1.61
CA LEU A 149 -19.07 2.99 -0.60
C LEU A 149 -18.21 3.09 0.66
N TYR A 150 -17.89 4.30 1.07
CA TYR A 150 -17.24 4.56 2.33
C TYR A 150 -18.12 4.11 3.50
N LEU A 151 -17.54 3.40 4.46
CA LEU A 151 -18.28 2.90 5.62
C LEU A 151 -17.95 3.70 6.89
N ARG A 152 -16.66 3.85 7.21
CA ARG A 152 -16.19 4.51 8.43
C ARG A 152 -14.69 4.66 8.46
N SER A 153 -14.20 5.45 9.40
CA SER A 153 -12.80 5.48 9.81
C SER A 153 -12.66 5.54 11.34
N GLY A 154 -11.47 5.21 11.83
CA GLY A 154 -11.14 5.31 13.24
C GLY A 154 -9.73 4.85 13.53
N ARG A 155 -9.26 5.12 14.75
CA ARG A 155 -8.05 4.48 15.27
C ARG A 155 -8.35 3.01 15.56
N VAL A 156 -7.30 2.18 15.58
CA VAL A 156 -7.40 0.73 15.54
C VAL A 156 -7.41 0.14 16.96
N ASN A 157 -8.27 -0.85 17.22
CA ASN A 157 -8.29 -1.66 18.42
C ASN A 157 -8.30 -0.88 19.76
N PRO A 158 -9.26 0.05 19.99
CA PRO A 158 -9.38 0.72 21.28
C PRO A 158 -9.62 -0.31 22.39
N TYR A 159 -9.07 -0.04 23.60
CA TYR A 159 -9.15 -0.89 24.79
C TYR A 159 -8.52 -2.27 24.64
N CYS A 160 -7.65 -2.48 23.64
CA CYS A 160 -6.97 -3.75 23.42
C CYS A 160 -5.47 -3.60 23.63
N TRP A 161 -4.88 -4.58 24.31
CA TRP A 161 -3.44 -4.81 24.39
C TRP A 161 -2.98 -5.72 23.25
N PRO A 162 -1.68 -5.71 22.87
CA PRO A 162 -1.14 -6.70 21.95
C PRO A 162 -1.48 -8.12 22.41
N ALA A 163 -1.84 -8.99 21.47
CA ALA A 163 -2.43 -10.29 21.77
C ALA A 163 -1.45 -11.28 22.42
N ASP A 164 -0.16 -11.06 22.23
CA ASP A 164 0.94 -11.85 22.79
C ASP A 164 1.49 -11.30 24.13
N TRP A 165 0.94 -10.20 24.63
CA TRP A 165 1.40 -9.61 25.89
C TRP A 165 0.89 -10.37 27.12
N SER A 166 1.83 -10.71 27.99
CA SER A 166 1.54 -11.24 29.32
C SER A 166 0.93 -10.16 30.24
N GLU A 167 0.44 -10.57 31.40
CA GLU A 167 0.01 -9.64 32.45
C GLU A 167 1.16 -8.75 32.94
N ALA A 168 2.39 -9.27 32.97
CA ALA A 168 3.58 -8.50 33.34
C ALA A 168 3.91 -7.41 32.32
N ASP A 169 3.77 -7.70 31.00
CA ASP A 169 3.97 -6.70 29.94
C ASP A 169 2.95 -5.58 30.05
N ARG A 170 1.68 -5.93 30.24
CA ARG A 170 0.58 -4.96 30.42
C ARG A 170 0.79 -4.11 31.67
N ALA A 171 1.15 -4.72 32.81
CA ALA A 171 1.44 -4.01 34.04
C ALA A 171 2.66 -3.07 33.89
N CYS A 172 3.69 -3.48 33.17
CA CYS A 172 4.83 -2.63 32.84
C CYS A 172 4.40 -1.42 32.00
N ALA A 173 3.70 -1.67 30.89
CA ALA A 173 3.22 -0.61 30.00
C ALA A 173 2.26 0.36 30.71
N ASP A 174 1.44 -0.12 31.63
CA ASP A 174 0.45 0.67 32.37
C ASP A 174 1.08 1.74 33.27
N THR A 175 2.35 1.55 33.68
CA THR A 175 3.13 2.53 34.46
C THR A 175 3.72 3.64 33.58
N LEU A 176 3.77 3.47 32.24
CA LEU A 176 4.44 4.38 31.33
C LEU A 176 3.55 5.60 31.04
N GLN A 177 4.17 6.78 31.10
CA GLN A 177 3.51 8.05 30.76
C GLN A 177 4.43 8.89 29.86
N THR A 178 3.91 9.41 28.78
CA THR A 178 4.68 10.25 27.85
C THR A 178 5.27 11.49 28.50
N ALA A 179 4.58 12.05 29.52
CA ALA A 179 5.05 13.20 30.30
C ALA A 179 6.34 12.95 31.07
N HIS A 180 6.68 11.70 31.35
CA HIS A 180 7.96 11.33 32.03
C HIS A 180 9.17 11.47 31.12
N PHE A 181 8.97 11.66 29.81
CA PHE A 181 10.04 11.72 28.81
C PHE A 181 10.02 13.10 28.14
N GLY A 182 10.72 14.05 28.76
CA GLY A 182 10.82 15.42 28.21
C GLY A 182 11.59 15.53 26.90
N GLN A 183 12.38 14.51 26.59
CA GLN A 183 13.16 14.43 25.35
C GLN A 183 13.03 13.05 24.71
N TRP A 184 12.59 13.02 23.46
CA TRP A 184 12.55 11.81 22.64
C TRP A 184 13.96 11.39 22.21
N TRP A 185 14.11 10.14 21.75
CA TRP A 185 15.33 9.55 21.21
C TRP A 185 16.43 9.25 22.24
N THR A 186 16.21 9.52 23.52
CA THR A 186 17.10 9.07 24.60
C THR A 186 16.95 7.55 24.83
N GLU A 187 17.95 6.92 25.43
CA GLU A 187 17.88 5.48 25.71
C GLU A 187 16.70 5.09 26.61
N PRO A 188 16.40 5.82 27.72
CA PRO A 188 15.21 5.53 28.53
C PRO A 188 13.91 5.63 27.74
N TRP A 189 13.80 6.63 26.85
CA TRP A 189 12.63 6.79 26.00
C TRP A 189 12.49 5.64 24.99
N ARG A 190 13.57 5.23 24.31
CA ARG A 190 13.56 4.09 23.37
C ARG A 190 13.14 2.79 24.07
N LYS A 191 13.65 2.55 25.28
CA LYS A 191 13.24 1.41 26.11
C LYS A 191 11.75 1.48 26.44
N ALA A 192 11.23 2.64 26.85
CA ALA A 192 9.81 2.82 27.12
C ALA A 192 8.93 2.58 25.88
N VAL A 193 9.36 3.06 24.69
CA VAL A 193 8.67 2.76 23.44
C VAL A 193 8.61 1.26 23.17
N ALA A 194 9.73 0.56 23.31
CA ALA A 194 9.77 -0.90 23.16
C ALA A 194 8.83 -1.60 24.16
N GLN A 195 8.71 -1.09 25.38
CA GLN A 195 7.82 -1.58 26.45
C GLN A 195 6.36 -1.14 26.29
N GLY A 196 6.01 -0.32 25.27
CA GLY A 196 4.64 0.02 24.95
C GLY A 196 4.15 1.40 25.39
N LEU A 197 5.05 2.37 25.55
CA LEU A 197 4.70 3.75 25.91
C LEU A 197 3.54 4.30 25.06
N PHE A 198 3.59 4.12 23.74
CA PHE A 198 2.54 4.61 22.83
C PHE A 198 1.34 3.67 22.76
N VAL A 199 1.53 2.36 22.96
CA VAL A 199 0.40 1.44 23.11
C VAL A 199 -0.46 1.87 24.30
N LYS A 200 0.15 2.21 25.44
CA LYS A 200 -0.56 2.73 26.62
C LYS A 200 -1.18 4.08 26.38
N ARG A 201 -0.46 5.03 25.76
CA ARG A 201 -0.99 6.35 25.44
C ARG A 201 -2.30 6.23 24.62
N ASP A 202 -2.29 5.36 23.62
CA ASP A 202 -3.37 5.21 22.64
C ASP A 202 -4.40 4.13 23.03
N PHE A 203 -4.27 3.53 24.22
CA PHE A 203 -5.11 2.40 24.66
C PHE A 203 -6.61 2.70 24.58
N ASN A 204 -7.04 3.83 25.13
CA ASN A 204 -8.45 4.20 25.18
C ASN A 204 -9.00 4.68 23.82
N GLY A 205 -8.21 5.43 23.09
CA GLY A 205 -8.61 6.03 21.81
C GLY A 205 -8.41 5.16 20.58
N GLY A 206 -7.70 4.05 20.75
CA GLY A 206 -7.25 3.19 19.67
C GLY A 206 -5.88 3.58 19.12
N GLN A 207 -5.17 2.58 18.58
CA GLN A 207 -3.84 2.70 18.02
C GLN A 207 -3.86 3.54 16.75
N MET A 208 -2.81 4.34 16.54
CA MET A 208 -2.60 5.06 15.28
C MET A 208 -2.47 4.09 14.11
N ALA A 209 -2.99 4.43 12.93
CA ALA A 209 -2.76 3.68 11.71
C ALA A 209 -2.43 4.64 10.58
N ARG A 210 -1.21 4.51 10.03
CA ARG A 210 -0.70 5.30 8.90
C ARG A 210 -0.37 4.40 7.73
N ASP A 211 0.81 4.50 7.14
CA ASP A 211 1.22 3.66 6.01
C ASP A 211 0.86 2.21 6.19
N MET A 212 0.20 1.61 5.21
CA MET A 212 -0.43 0.32 5.42
C MET A 212 -0.41 -0.58 4.19
N THR A 213 -0.58 -1.87 4.45
CA THR A 213 -0.94 -2.89 3.45
C THR A 213 -1.95 -3.88 4.01
N LEU A 214 -2.54 -4.67 3.13
CA LEU A 214 -3.41 -5.79 3.49
C LEU A 214 -2.76 -7.11 3.09
N TYR A 215 -3.05 -8.15 3.85
CA TYR A 215 -2.62 -9.50 3.54
C TYR A 215 -3.74 -10.50 3.86
N VAL A 216 -4.04 -11.39 2.93
CA VAL A 216 -4.92 -12.54 3.16
C VAL A 216 -4.04 -13.77 3.19
N ASP A 217 -4.02 -14.47 4.33
CA ASP A 217 -3.19 -15.65 4.53
C ASP A 217 -3.83 -16.91 3.93
N ASP A 218 -3.08 -18.00 3.87
CA ASP A 218 -3.49 -19.27 3.27
C ASP A 218 -4.73 -19.88 3.94
N ASP A 219 -4.99 -19.54 5.21
CA ASP A 219 -6.18 -19.96 5.96
C ASP A 219 -7.42 -19.10 5.68
N GLY A 220 -7.30 -18.09 4.83
CA GLY A 220 -8.36 -17.16 4.45
C GLY A 220 -8.58 -16.01 5.43
N ARG A 221 -7.81 -15.91 6.52
CA ARG A 221 -7.86 -14.74 7.41
C ARG A 221 -7.18 -13.55 6.77
N ALA A 222 -7.76 -12.40 6.98
CA ALA A 222 -7.20 -11.14 6.48
C ALA A 222 -6.57 -10.32 7.61
N TYR A 223 -5.51 -9.63 7.27
CA TYR A 223 -4.73 -8.82 8.20
C TYR A 223 -4.47 -7.43 7.61
N HIS A 224 -4.57 -6.42 8.48
CA HIS A 224 -4.14 -5.07 8.23
C HIS A 224 -2.78 -4.86 8.90
N ILE A 225 -1.76 -4.50 8.11
CA ILE A 225 -0.39 -4.25 8.58
C ILE A 225 -0.12 -2.78 8.36
N PHE A 226 0.23 -2.06 9.42
CA PHE A 226 0.31 -0.60 9.36
C PHE A 226 1.36 -0.03 10.30
N SER A 227 1.83 1.17 9.96
CA SER A 227 2.70 1.97 10.81
C SER A 227 1.89 2.62 11.93
N SER A 228 2.36 2.46 13.16
CA SER A 228 1.69 2.91 14.37
C SER A 228 2.70 3.54 15.34
N GLU A 229 2.22 3.95 16.53
CA GLU A 229 3.10 4.43 17.61
C GLU A 229 4.05 5.55 17.12
N GLU A 230 3.52 6.59 16.46
CA GLU A 230 4.27 7.67 15.81
C GLU A 230 5.25 7.16 14.72
N ASN A 231 4.85 6.16 13.95
CA ASN A 231 5.66 5.43 12.96
C ASN A 231 6.88 4.69 13.56
N LEU A 232 6.88 4.49 14.87
CA LEU A 232 7.97 3.81 15.56
C LEU A 232 7.84 2.29 15.52
N THR A 233 6.62 1.79 15.31
CA THR A 233 6.32 0.36 15.37
C THR A 233 5.33 0.01 14.28
N LEU A 234 5.54 -1.13 13.60
CA LEU A 234 4.48 -1.71 12.77
C LEU A 234 3.55 -2.57 13.65
N GLN A 235 2.27 -2.54 13.32
CA GLN A 235 1.29 -3.43 13.92
C GLN A 235 0.65 -4.32 12.86
N VAL A 236 0.35 -5.58 13.22
CA VAL A 236 -0.44 -6.52 12.44
C VAL A 236 -1.74 -6.74 13.17
N ALA A 237 -2.85 -6.30 12.61
CA ALA A 237 -4.17 -6.45 13.20
C ALA A 237 -5.04 -7.42 12.39
N GLU A 238 -5.66 -8.38 13.06
CA GLU A 238 -6.57 -9.33 12.45
C GLU A 238 -7.89 -8.63 12.08
N LEU A 239 -8.37 -8.88 10.87
CA LEU A 239 -9.66 -8.39 10.39
C LEU A 239 -10.78 -9.41 10.67
N SER A 240 -12.01 -8.91 10.78
CA SER A 240 -13.21 -9.73 10.88
C SER A 240 -13.44 -10.59 9.64
N ASP A 241 -14.29 -11.58 9.73
CA ASP A 241 -14.60 -12.52 8.65
C ASP A 241 -15.17 -11.87 7.37
N ASP A 242 -15.74 -10.68 7.48
CA ASP A 242 -16.22 -9.86 6.34
C ASP A 242 -15.18 -8.82 5.89
N PHE A 243 -14.00 -8.82 6.53
CA PHE A 243 -12.85 -7.93 6.29
C PHE A 243 -13.12 -6.45 6.55
N THR A 244 -14.22 -6.08 7.19
CA THR A 244 -14.61 -4.68 7.37
C THR A 244 -14.33 -4.12 8.77
N TYR A 245 -13.93 -4.94 9.75
CA TYR A 245 -13.60 -4.53 11.12
C TYR A 245 -12.29 -5.14 11.58
N HIS A 246 -11.65 -4.54 12.59
CA HIS A 246 -10.59 -5.17 13.36
C HIS A 246 -11.19 -5.99 14.49
N THR A 247 -10.64 -7.17 14.74
CA THR A 247 -11.14 -8.10 15.77
C THR A 247 -10.75 -7.71 17.20
N GLY A 248 -9.88 -6.72 17.37
CA GLY A 248 -9.24 -6.37 18.64
C GLY A 248 -7.91 -7.09 18.85
N ARG A 249 -7.58 -8.08 18.03
CA ARG A 249 -6.32 -8.82 18.12
C ARG A 249 -5.26 -8.22 17.23
N TYR A 250 -4.12 -7.85 17.81
CA TYR A 250 -2.99 -7.32 17.07
C TYR A 250 -1.64 -7.66 17.72
N TRP A 251 -0.59 -7.59 16.95
CA TRP A 251 0.80 -7.86 17.32
C TRP A 251 1.69 -6.72 16.86
N ARG A 252 2.84 -6.59 17.49
CA ARG A 252 3.82 -5.54 17.17
C ARG A 252 5.01 -6.12 16.40
N ILE A 253 5.45 -5.43 15.35
CA ILE A 253 6.65 -5.76 14.58
C ILE A 253 7.68 -4.66 14.79
N ALA A 254 8.93 -5.03 15.10
CA ALA A 254 10.06 -4.13 15.25
C ALA A 254 9.75 -2.89 16.13
N PRO A 255 9.33 -3.05 17.39
CA PRO A 255 8.96 -1.93 18.27
C PRO A 255 10.12 -0.92 18.41
N GLY A 256 9.84 0.37 18.17
CA GLY A 256 10.83 1.45 18.20
C GLY A 256 11.74 1.52 16.97
N GLY A 257 11.53 0.67 15.96
CA GLY A 257 12.39 0.57 14.77
C GLY A 257 12.19 1.66 13.73
N GLN A 258 11.13 2.48 13.81
CA GLN A 258 10.78 3.50 12.81
C GLN A 258 10.57 2.93 11.41
N ASN A 259 9.46 2.24 11.19
CA ASN A 259 9.14 1.62 9.91
C ASN A 259 7.86 2.20 9.31
N GLU A 260 7.94 2.51 8.01
CA GLU A 260 6.82 2.93 7.15
C GLU A 260 6.69 1.99 5.94
N ALA A 261 5.65 2.20 5.15
CA ALA A 261 5.46 1.60 3.84
C ALA A 261 5.56 0.05 3.81
N PRO A 262 4.84 -0.67 4.69
CA PRO A 262 4.90 -2.13 4.73
C PRO A 262 4.41 -2.77 3.43
N ALA A 263 5.17 -3.74 2.91
CA ALA A 263 4.83 -4.57 1.75
C ALA A 263 5.22 -6.02 2.05
N ILE A 264 4.25 -6.93 2.06
CA ILE A 264 4.40 -8.28 2.58
C ILE A 264 4.11 -9.33 1.52
N PHE A 265 4.78 -10.48 1.62
CA PHE A 265 4.48 -11.69 0.85
C PHE A 265 4.92 -12.94 1.60
N LYS A 266 4.47 -14.10 1.13
CA LYS A 266 4.88 -15.42 1.64
C LYS A 266 5.55 -16.20 0.53
N HIS A 267 6.71 -16.77 0.83
CA HIS A 267 7.45 -17.63 -0.07
C HIS A 267 8.08 -18.80 0.70
N GLU A 268 7.91 -20.03 0.20
CA GLU A 268 8.43 -21.26 0.80
C GLU A 268 8.17 -21.38 2.32
N GLY A 269 6.94 -21.08 2.74
CA GLY A 269 6.51 -21.18 4.13
C GLY A 269 7.05 -20.09 5.06
N ARG A 270 7.74 -19.07 4.54
CA ARG A 270 8.22 -17.90 5.29
C ARG A 270 7.51 -16.63 4.83
N TYR A 271 7.24 -15.76 5.77
CA TYR A 271 6.77 -14.40 5.51
C TYR A 271 7.96 -13.47 5.34
N TRP A 272 7.83 -12.59 4.39
CA TRP A 272 8.80 -11.56 4.04
C TRP A 272 8.12 -10.21 4.05
N LEU A 273 8.71 -9.24 4.73
CA LEU A 273 8.18 -7.89 4.86
C LEU A 273 9.25 -6.90 4.46
N ILE A 274 8.96 -6.09 3.45
CA ILE A 274 9.80 -4.96 3.02
C ILE A 274 9.16 -3.68 3.56
N THR A 275 9.99 -2.80 4.16
CA THR A 275 9.56 -1.51 4.70
C THR A 275 10.56 -0.44 4.35
N SER A 276 10.26 0.81 4.67
CA SER A 276 11.20 1.93 4.67
C SER A 276 11.48 2.44 6.08
N GLY A 277 12.54 3.24 6.24
CA GLY A 277 12.69 4.14 7.37
C GLY A 277 11.75 5.34 7.27
N CYS A 278 11.80 6.23 8.26
CA CYS A 278 10.99 7.44 8.33
C CYS A 278 11.86 8.66 8.03
N THR A 279 11.87 9.12 6.79
CA THR A 279 12.66 10.28 6.31
C THR A 279 11.79 11.31 5.58
N GLY A 280 10.49 11.33 5.86
CA GLY A 280 9.52 12.17 5.16
C GLY A 280 9.41 11.76 3.68
N TRP A 281 9.58 12.73 2.79
CA TRP A 281 9.53 12.48 1.34
C TRP A 281 10.85 12.03 0.72
N ASP A 282 11.95 12.06 1.49
CA ASP A 282 13.26 11.65 0.98
C ASP A 282 13.36 10.12 0.97
N PRO A 283 13.88 9.52 -0.11
CA PRO A 283 14.06 8.08 -0.19
C PRO A 283 15.12 7.60 0.80
N ASN A 284 14.95 6.40 1.30
CA ASN A 284 15.90 5.75 2.19
C ASN A 284 16.06 4.27 1.85
N GLU A 285 16.97 3.59 2.53
CA GLU A 285 17.25 2.18 2.31
C GLU A 285 16.07 1.31 2.73
N ALA A 286 15.61 0.44 1.85
CA ALA A 286 14.61 -0.57 2.15
C ALA A 286 15.11 -1.50 3.26
N ARG A 287 14.20 -1.89 4.15
CA ARG A 287 14.46 -2.84 5.23
C ARG A 287 13.73 -4.14 4.94
N LEU A 288 14.39 -5.25 5.22
CA LEU A 288 13.84 -6.58 5.02
C LEU A 288 13.65 -7.26 6.37
N PHE A 289 12.49 -7.84 6.58
CA PHE A 289 12.20 -8.67 7.73
C PHE A 289 11.68 -10.03 7.27
N THR A 290 11.92 -11.06 8.06
CA THR A 290 11.40 -12.40 7.82
C THR A 290 10.86 -13.04 9.09
N SER A 291 9.88 -13.94 8.92
CA SER A 291 9.33 -14.75 10.00
C SER A 291 8.77 -16.07 9.47
N LYS A 292 8.68 -17.10 10.33
CA LYS A 292 7.92 -18.33 10.06
C LYS A 292 6.42 -18.17 10.32
N SER A 293 6.04 -17.13 11.05
CA SER A 293 4.65 -16.81 11.36
C SER A 293 4.37 -15.34 11.04
N LEU A 294 3.22 -15.03 10.47
CA LEU A 294 2.77 -13.66 10.21
C LEU A 294 2.76 -12.82 11.51
N LEU A 295 2.49 -13.45 12.62
CA LEU A 295 2.38 -12.82 13.93
C LEU A 295 3.73 -12.69 14.67
N GLY A 296 4.82 -13.14 14.04
CA GLY A 296 6.18 -13.08 14.55
C GLY A 296 6.65 -14.37 15.25
N PRO A 297 7.83 -14.37 15.89
CA PRO A 297 8.75 -13.23 15.92
C PRO A 297 9.38 -12.92 14.57
N TRP A 298 9.67 -11.65 14.34
CA TRP A 298 10.28 -11.15 13.12
C TRP A 298 11.76 -10.86 13.30
N GLU A 299 12.57 -11.25 12.32
CA GLU A 299 14.00 -11.01 12.25
C GLU A 299 14.31 -10.01 11.13
N GLN A 300 15.13 -9.00 11.42
CA GLN A 300 15.59 -8.05 10.41
C GLN A 300 16.83 -8.58 9.70
N LEU A 301 16.82 -8.51 8.39
CA LEU A 301 17.92 -8.87 7.49
C LEU A 301 18.47 -7.63 6.75
N PRO A 302 19.62 -7.74 6.08
CA PRO A 302 20.09 -6.68 5.19
C PRO A 302 19.07 -6.31 4.11
N SER A 303 19.18 -5.08 3.57
CA SER A 303 18.32 -4.60 2.48
C SER A 303 18.28 -5.59 1.31
N PRO A 304 17.10 -5.84 0.72
CA PRO A 304 16.98 -6.71 -0.45
C PRO A 304 17.41 -6.03 -1.75
N CYS A 305 17.61 -4.70 -1.76
CA CYS A 305 17.87 -3.92 -2.95
C CYS A 305 19.33 -4.03 -3.39
N VAL A 306 19.56 -4.25 -4.69
CA VAL A 306 20.90 -4.39 -5.29
C VAL A 306 20.99 -3.54 -6.56
N GLY A 307 22.14 -2.92 -6.79
CA GLY A 307 22.42 -2.12 -7.99
C GLY A 307 22.49 -0.61 -7.71
N PRO A 308 22.38 0.22 -8.75
CA PRO A 308 22.45 1.67 -8.62
C PRO A 308 21.36 2.21 -7.68
N ASN A 309 21.78 3.11 -6.75
CA ASN A 309 20.86 3.71 -5.76
C ASN A 309 20.13 2.72 -4.86
N ALA A 310 20.62 1.50 -4.66
CA ALA A 310 20.00 0.48 -3.80
C ALA A 310 19.80 0.99 -2.36
N LYS A 311 20.73 1.77 -1.81
CA LYS A 311 20.64 2.41 -0.48
C LYS A 311 19.55 3.48 -0.37
N LEU A 312 18.93 3.84 -1.47
CA LEU A 312 17.81 4.78 -1.55
C LEU A 312 16.56 4.08 -2.11
N THR A 313 16.53 2.76 -2.10
CA THR A 313 15.43 1.97 -2.72
C THR A 313 15.17 2.46 -4.16
N PHE A 314 16.26 2.72 -4.91
CA PHE A 314 16.25 3.26 -6.27
C PHE A 314 15.60 4.65 -6.40
N GLY A 315 15.51 5.41 -5.31
CA GLY A 315 14.83 6.70 -5.22
C GLY A 315 13.34 6.61 -4.86
N GLY A 316 12.86 5.42 -4.52
CA GLY A 316 11.45 5.16 -4.20
C GLY A 316 11.20 4.68 -2.77
N GLN A 317 9.93 4.43 -2.48
CA GLN A 317 9.44 3.84 -1.24
C GLN A 317 8.46 2.71 -1.56
N SER A 318 8.59 1.57 -0.88
CA SER A 318 7.73 0.40 -1.09
C SER A 318 6.24 0.74 -0.98
N THR A 319 5.40 0.06 -1.75
CA THR A 319 3.94 0.22 -1.69
C THR A 319 3.23 -1.12 -1.57
N PHE A 320 3.70 -2.14 -2.30
CA PHE A 320 3.06 -3.44 -2.35
C PHE A 320 4.03 -4.51 -2.89
N ILE A 321 3.74 -5.78 -2.60
CA ILE A 321 4.33 -6.92 -3.32
C ILE A 321 3.21 -7.62 -4.07
N LEU A 322 3.35 -7.68 -5.39
CA LEU A 322 2.36 -8.28 -6.27
C LEU A 322 2.74 -9.74 -6.60
N PRO A 323 1.97 -10.73 -6.15
CA PRO A 323 2.10 -12.10 -6.64
C PRO A 323 1.67 -12.18 -8.11
N VAL A 324 2.47 -12.82 -8.95
CA VAL A 324 2.16 -13.00 -10.37
C VAL A 324 1.25 -14.21 -10.54
N GLN A 325 0.05 -13.97 -11.02
CA GLN A 325 -0.96 -15.01 -11.15
C GLN A 325 -0.53 -16.13 -12.11
N GLY A 326 -0.71 -17.38 -11.68
CA GLY A 326 -0.35 -18.55 -12.47
C GLY A 326 1.15 -18.88 -12.48
N LYS A 327 1.97 -18.13 -11.76
CA LYS A 327 3.43 -18.31 -11.63
C LYS A 327 3.79 -18.43 -10.14
N PRO A 328 3.67 -19.61 -9.52
CA PRO A 328 4.00 -19.79 -8.10
C PRO A 328 5.44 -19.35 -7.79
N GLY A 329 5.61 -18.57 -6.73
CA GLY A 329 6.91 -18.03 -6.33
C GLY A 329 7.41 -16.82 -7.12
N ALA A 330 6.62 -16.33 -8.09
CA ALA A 330 6.93 -15.11 -8.83
C ALA A 330 6.26 -13.89 -8.17
N PHE A 331 7.05 -12.87 -7.86
CA PHE A 331 6.62 -11.65 -7.19
C PHE A 331 7.21 -10.41 -7.85
N ILE A 332 6.46 -9.32 -7.83
CA ILE A 332 6.92 -7.99 -8.26
C ILE A 332 6.95 -7.08 -7.04
N PHE A 333 8.11 -6.52 -6.76
CA PHE A 333 8.27 -5.40 -5.83
C PHE A 333 7.71 -4.13 -6.47
N MET A 334 6.77 -3.48 -5.80
CA MET A 334 6.19 -2.21 -6.20
C MET A 334 6.62 -1.10 -5.25
N ALA A 335 7.10 0.01 -5.80
CA ALA A 335 7.47 1.21 -5.07
C ALA A 335 7.13 2.46 -5.88
N ASP A 336 7.01 3.60 -5.21
CA ASP A 336 6.77 4.90 -5.83
C ASP A 336 7.94 5.85 -5.56
N ILE A 337 8.35 6.58 -6.60
CA ILE A 337 9.25 7.74 -6.47
C ILE A 337 8.37 8.95 -6.23
N TRP A 338 8.32 9.40 -4.99
CA TRP A 338 7.52 10.55 -4.59
C TRP A 338 8.12 11.87 -5.13
N ARG A 339 7.25 12.75 -5.59
CA ARG A 339 7.61 14.08 -6.09
C ARG A 339 6.75 15.14 -5.40
N PRO A 340 7.04 15.52 -4.16
CA PRO A 340 6.16 16.36 -3.35
C PRO A 340 5.89 17.75 -3.94
N LYS A 341 6.78 18.25 -4.81
CA LYS A 341 6.57 19.51 -5.53
C LYS A 341 5.65 19.38 -6.75
N HIS A 342 5.51 18.17 -7.28
CA HIS A 342 4.67 17.80 -8.43
C HIS A 342 4.07 16.40 -8.21
N PRO A 343 3.14 16.23 -7.26
CA PRO A 343 2.69 14.90 -6.83
C PRO A 343 2.12 14.04 -7.96
N ILE A 344 1.44 14.66 -8.93
CA ILE A 344 0.89 13.95 -10.09
C ILE A 344 1.97 13.27 -10.96
N ASP A 345 3.21 13.76 -10.93
CA ASP A 345 4.35 13.23 -11.68
C ASP A 345 5.17 12.21 -10.88
N ALA A 346 4.65 11.66 -9.78
CA ALA A 346 5.28 10.54 -9.11
C ALA A 346 5.41 9.34 -10.07
N ARG A 347 6.50 8.57 -9.93
CA ARG A 347 6.85 7.49 -10.86
C ARG A 347 6.83 6.15 -10.14
N TYR A 348 6.64 5.10 -10.91
CA TYR A 348 6.51 3.74 -10.41
C TYR A 348 7.79 2.95 -10.62
N ILE A 349 8.18 2.19 -9.61
CA ILE A 349 9.25 1.21 -9.68
C ILE A 349 8.60 -0.16 -9.49
N TRP A 350 8.54 -0.94 -10.57
CA TRP A 350 8.12 -2.34 -10.52
C TRP A 350 9.30 -3.20 -10.95
N LEU A 351 9.78 -4.03 -10.05
CA LEU A 351 10.95 -4.88 -10.28
C LEU A 351 10.64 -6.33 -9.86
N PRO A 352 11.11 -7.33 -10.61
CA PRO A 352 10.93 -8.71 -10.21
C PRO A 352 11.72 -8.99 -8.93
N ILE A 353 11.12 -9.78 -8.02
CA ILE A 353 11.84 -10.34 -6.88
C ILE A 353 12.46 -11.65 -7.34
N THR A 354 13.76 -11.80 -7.16
CA THR A 354 14.49 -13.04 -7.30
C THR A 354 14.91 -13.55 -5.92
N PHE A 355 15.37 -14.81 -5.84
CA PHE A 355 15.81 -15.39 -4.57
C PHE A 355 17.24 -15.89 -4.69
N LYS A 356 18.08 -15.50 -3.73
CA LYS A 356 19.43 -16.02 -3.56
C LYS A 356 19.54 -16.66 -2.18
N ASP A 357 19.87 -17.92 -2.13
CA ASP A 357 19.89 -18.69 -0.87
C ASP A 357 18.56 -18.56 -0.10
N ASN A 358 17.44 -18.58 -0.81
CA ASN A 358 16.07 -18.37 -0.33
C ASN A 358 15.80 -16.99 0.31
N VAL A 359 16.68 -16.01 0.11
CA VAL A 359 16.49 -14.63 0.54
C VAL A 359 16.06 -13.78 -0.66
N PRO A 360 15.01 -12.94 -0.54
CA PRO A 360 14.56 -12.11 -1.64
C PRO A 360 15.60 -11.04 -2.00
N VAL A 361 15.77 -10.84 -3.30
CA VAL A 361 16.64 -9.84 -3.91
C VAL A 361 15.83 -9.03 -4.91
N VAL A 362 15.94 -7.72 -4.83
CA VAL A 362 15.36 -6.75 -5.77
C VAL A 362 16.50 -6.07 -6.49
N GLU A 363 16.74 -6.44 -7.74
CA GLU A 363 17.81 -5.87 -8.55
C GLU A 363 17.26 -4.84 -9.52
N TRP A 364 17.94 -3.68 -9.64
CA TRP A 364 17.55 -2.65 -10.60
C TRP A 364 17.65 -3.15 -12.03
N ARG A 365 16.60 -2.86 -12.81
CA ARG A 365 16.54 -3.08 -14.26
C ARG A 365 15.99 -1.82 -14.91
N ASP A 366 16.66 -1.32 -15.95
CA ASP A 366 16.18 -0.16 -16.70
C ASP A 366 14.88 -0.47 -17.46
N GLU A 367 14.75 -1.72 -17.91
CA GLU A 367 13.55 -2.28 -18.50
C GLU A 367 13.51 -3.81 -18.35
N TRP A 368 12.32 -4.39 -18.38
CA TRP A 368 12.13 -5.84 -18.36
C TRP A 368 10.74 -6.26 -18.86
N VAL A 369 10.63 -7.49 -19.34
CA VAL A 369 9.41 -8.09 -19.89
C VAL A 369 8.88 -9.13 -18.91
N PRO A 370 7.64 -8.96 -18.33
CA PRO A 370 7.10 -9.91 -17.36
C PRO A 370 7.00 -11.35 -17.88
N GLU A 371 6.61 -11.54 -19.13
CA GLU A 371 6.48 -12.86 -19.77
C GLU A 371 7.83 -13.61 -19.87
N GLU A 372 8.95 -12.88 -20.03
CA GLU A 372 10.30 -13.46 -20.17
C GLU A 372 10.95 -13.74 -18.81
N VAL A 373 10.65 -12.92 -17.80
CA VAL A 373 11.25 -13.06 -16.46
C VAL A 373 10.56 -14.14 -15.64
N PHE A 374 9.27 -14.34 -15.87
CA PHE A 374 8.46 -15.31 -15.14
C PHE A 374 8.02 -16.49 -16.03
N GLU A 375 8.91 -17.00 -16.86
CA GLU A 375 8.67 -18.20 -17.69
C GLU A 375 8.34 -19.47 -16.88
#